data_a2070d126d0f122b7b4d2f63593647c9
#
_entry.id   a2070d126d0f122b7b4d2f63593647c9
#
_cell.length_a   1.000
_cell.length_b   1.000
_cell.length_c   1.000
_cell.angle_alpha   90.00
_cell.angle_beta   90.00
_cell.angle_gamma   90.00
#
_symmetry.space_group_name_H-M   'P 1'
#
loop_
_entity.id
_entity.type
_entity.pdbx_description
1 polymer ?
#
loop_
_entity_poly.entity_id
_entity_poly.type
_entity_poly.pdbx_seq_one_letter_code
_entity_poly.pdbx_strand_id
1 'polypeptide(L)'
;MQQLDHLDWISISLYFLLLVGVAIWVIRKKEDNTEDYFLAGRNVGWFVVGASIFASNIGSEHVVGLAGTGASNKLPLLIYEIHAWVVLMLGWVFLPFYARSGVFTMPEFLEKRFDARSRWVLSVFSIVAYVLTKISVTIYAGGVVVSALLGIDFWTGAIATVILTGLYTVLGGMRAVVYTETLQAILLVVGAAVLTFIGLDKVGGWESMVDTLGPEYFNMWRPATDPDFPWPSLFITSTIVGIWYWCTDQYIVQRTLTAKNIKEGRRGTIFGALLKLLPVFLFLIPGVIALTLKMRGELHWESADEAFPVLMSNLLPSGLRGLVAAGLLAALMSSLASVFNSCSTLFTVDVYKKLRPNTPEKKLVRTGQIATVFVVIIGIIWIPIMANISGVLYEYLQSVQSYIAPPITAVFLLGIFYKRINATGAFATLIMGILVAFFRIALELLKDNFDSDGILYYLGDMNFLTFGAWFFLFCLIFMVVVSLLTKSPDKEQIVNLTFGTITEEEKNKNKNSYNWIDITVSIFIVFIVISIMVFFNGK
;
A
#
# COMPACT_ATOMS: atom_id res chain seq x y z
N MET A 1 -5.43 4.76 -29.97
CA MET A 1 -5.48 3.43 -29.31
C MET A 1 -6.40 2.49 -30.06
N GLN A 2 -6.03 1.21 -30.23
CA GLN A 2 -6.91 0.21 -30.83
C GLN A 2 -8.06 -0.09 -29.86
N GLN A 3 -9.29 -0.09 -30.36
CA GLN A 3 -10.46 -0.48 -29.56
C GLN A 3 -10.42 -1.98 -29.24
N LEU A 4 -11.01 -2.34 -28.08
CA LEU A 4 -11.18 -3.74 -27.69
C LEU A 4 -12.11 -4.46 -28.67
N ASP A 5 -11.73 -5.66 -29.05
CA ASP A 5 -12.53 -6.50 -29.92
C ASP A 5 -13.32 -7.60 -29.17
N HIS A 6 -14.00 -8.48 -29.92
CA HIS A 6 -14.82 -9.52 -29.31
C HIS A 6 -14.06 -10.49 -28.40
N LEU A 7 -12.78 -10.82 -28.71
CA LEU A 7 -11.98 -11.72 -27.89
C LEU A 7 -11.54 -11.06 -26.61
N ASP A 8 -11.25 -9.75 -26.64
CA ASP A 8 -10.93 -8.97 -25.46
C ASP A 8 -12.11 -8.93 -24.50
N TRP A 9 -13.31 -8.66 -25.01
CA TRP A 9 -14.54 -8.68 -24.20
C TRP A 9 -14.88 -10.05 -23.62
N ILE A 10 -14.58 -11.14 -24.34
CA ILE A 10 -14.72 -12.51 -23.81
C ILE A 10 -13.78 -12.71 -22.61
N SER A 11 -12.52 -12.30 -22.71
CA SER A 11 -11.54 -12.41 -21.62
C SER A 11 -11.96 -11.60 -20.37
N ILE A 12 -12.41 -10.37 -20.56
CA ILE A 12 -12.92 -9.50 -19.49
C ILE A 12 -14.18 -10.11 -18.86
N SER A 13 -15.12 -10.59 -19.69
CA SER A 13 -16.35 -11.19 -19.19
C SER A 13 -16.09 -12.47 -18.38
N LEU A 14 -15.16 -13.31 -18.82
CA LEU A 14 -14.75 -14.51 -18.09
C LEU A 14 -14.16 -14.17 -16.72
N TYR A 15 -13.34 -13.13 -16.64
CA TYR A 15 -12.83 -12.63 -15.35
C TYR A 15 -13.97 -12.22 -14.42
N PHE A 16 -14.92 -11.41 -14.89
CA PHE A 16 -16.04 -10.99 -14.04
C PHE A 16 -16.93 -12.16 -13.60
N LEU A 17 -17.16 -13.13 -14.46
CA LEU A 17 -17.89 -14.35 -14.11
C LEU A 17 -17.17 -15.14 -13.00
N LEU A 18 -15.84 -15.29 -13.10
CA LEU A 18 -15.04 -15.95 -12.07
C LEU A 18 -15.07 -15.16 -10.75
N LEU A 19 -14.93 -13.83 -10.82
CA LEU A 19 -14.99 -12.96 -9.64
C LEU A 19 -16.34 -13.08 -8.92
N VAL A 20 -17.44 -12.98 -9.68
CA VAL A 20 -18.80 -13.15 -9.14
C VAL A 20 -18.99 -14.55 -8.56
N GLY A 21 -18.47 -15.58 -9.22
CA GLY A 21 -18.50 -16.96 -8.72
C GLY A 21 -17.82 -17.11 -7.37
N VAL A 22 -16.61 -16.55 -7.22
CA VAL A 22 -15.87 -16.55 -5.94
C VAL A 22 -16.63 -15.75 -4.89
N ALA A 23 -17.12 -14.56 -5.24
CA ALA A 23 -17.89 -13.72 -4.32
C ALA A 23 -19.15 -14.44 -3.79
N ILE A 24 -19.94 -15.06 -4.68
CA ILE A 24 -21.13 -15.83 -4.30
C ILE A 24 -20.77 -17.03 -3.41
N TRP A 25 -19.69 -17.75 -3.77
CA TRP A 25 -19.21 -18.87 -2.96
C TRP A 25 -18.85 -18.45 -1.52
N VAL A 26 -18.21 -17.29 -1.36
CA VAL A 26 -17.83 -16.76 -0.04
C VAL A 26 -19.05 -16.26 0.71
N ILE A 27 -19.93 -15.46 0.08
CA ILE A 27 -21.13 -14.85 0.72
C ILE A 27 -22.09 -15.93 1.27
N ARG A 28 -22.11 -17.12 0.66
CA ARG A 28 -22.93 -18.24 1.18
C ARG A 28 -22.50 -18.73 2.56
N LYS A 29 -21.27 -18.42 3.00
CA LYS A 29 -20.80 -18.72 4.36
C LYS A 29 -21.26 -17.59 5.27
N LYS A 30 -22.17 -17.91 6.21
CA LYS A 30 -22.70 -16.91 7.16
C LYS A 30 -21.57 -16.31 8.00
N GLU A 31 -21.58 -15.00 8.12
CA GLU A 31 -20.68 -14.19 8.94
C GLU A 31 -21.49 -13.56 10.07
N ASP A 32 -21.60 -14.29 11.19
CA ASP A 32 -22.49 -13.90 12.30
C ASP A 32 -21.80 -13.06 13.38
N ASN A 33 -20.47 -12.90 13.32
CA ASN A 33 -19.68 -12.17 14.30
C ASN A 33 -18.59 -11.28 13.67
N THR A 34 -18.01 -10.40 14.48
CA THR A 34 -16.98 -9.45 14.02
C THR A 34 -15.69 -10.14 13.58
N GLU A 35 -15.32 -11.27 14.17
CA GLU A 35 -14.12 -12.02 13.79
C GLU A 35 -14.25 -12.64 12.40
N ASP A 36 -15.41 -13.21 12.09
CA ASP A 36 -15.71 -13.74 10.76
C ASP A 36 -15.73 -12.64 9.70
N TYR A 37 -16.40 -11.52 9.98
CA TYR A 37 -16.59 -10.45 9.01
C TYR A 37 -15.30 -9.63 8.77
N PHE A 38 -14.57 -9.24 9.82
CA PHE A 38 -13.40 -8.35 9.70
C PHE A 38 -12.06 -9.08 9.62
N LEU A 39 -11.97 -10.34 10.07
CA LEU A 39 -10.75 -11.13 10.09
C LEU A 39 -10.88 -12.49 9.40
N ALA A 40 -11.93 -12.71 8.61
CA ALA A 40 -12.18 -13.98 7.91
C ALA A 40 -12.18 -15.21 8.84
N GLY A 41 -12.57 -15.02 10.12
CA GLY A 41 -12.59 -16.05 11.16
C GLY A 41 -11.20 -16.52 11.58
N ARG A 42 -10.15 -15.76 11.32
CA ARG A 42 -8.72 -16.12 11.57
C ARG A 42 -8.40 -17.54 11.08
N ASN A 43 -8.85 -17.90 9.88
CA ASN A 43 -8.68 -19.27 9.35
C ASN A 43 -8.14 -19.26 7.91
N VAL A 44 -7.28 -18.30 7.58
CA VAL A 44 -6.69 -18.17 6.26
C VAL A 44 -5.29 -18.80 6.23
N GLY A 45 -4.99 -19.56 5.18
CA GLY A 45 -3.67 -20.18 4.98
C GLY A 45 -2.67 -19.18 4.36
N TRP A 46 -1.38 -19.49 4.49
CA TRP A 46 -0.25 -18.64 4.10
C TRP A 46 -0.29 -18.16 2.64
N PHE A 47 -0.72 -19.04 1.71
CA PHE A 47 -0.77 -18.70 0.28
C PHE A 47 -1.76 -17.56 0.01
N VAL A 48 -2.98 -17.66 0.56
CA VAL A 48 -4.02 -16.63 0.41
C VAL A 48 -3.62 -15.35 1.15
N VAL A 49 -3.01 -15.45 2.34
CA VAL A 49 -2.49 -14.29 3.08
C VAL A 49 -1.46 -13.55 2.24
N GLY A 50 -0.47 -14.23 1.68
CA GLY A 50 0.59 -13.60 0.90
C GLY A 50 0.10 -13.03 -0.44
N ALA A 51 -0.77 -13.76 -1.14
CA ALA A 51 -1.41 -13.27 -2.36
C ALA A 51 -2.28 -12.04 -2.09
N SER A 52 -3.03 -12.02 -0.98
CA SER A 52 -3.84 -10.88 -0.56
C SER A 52 -2.98 -9.67 -0.18
N ILE A 53 -1.85 -9.85 0.55
CA ILE A 53 -0.89 -8.78 0.84
C ILE A 53 -0.38 -8.15 -0.47
N PHE A 54 -0.01 -8.96 -1.45
CA PHE A 54 0.46 -8.50 -2.75
C PHE A 54 -0.65 -7.77 -3.52
N ALA A 55 -1.82 -8.39 -3.69
CA ALA A 55 -2.93 -7.81 -4.45
C ALA A 55 -3.46 -6.52 -3.82
N SER A 56 -3.47 -6.43 -2.50
CA SER A 56 -3.87 -5.20 -1.81
C SER A 56 -2.89 -4.05 -2.08
N ASN A 57 -1.60 -4.35 -2.18
CA ASN A 57 -0.59 -3.33 -2.46
C ASN A 57 -0.67 -2.86 -3.90
N ILE A 58 -0.88 -3.76 -4.87
CA ILE A 58 -0.87 -3.43 -6.28
C ILE A 58 -2.22 -2.86 -6.71
N GLY A 59 -2.28 -1.56 -6.83
CA GLY A 59 -3.43 -0.83 -7.35
C GLY A 59 -3.12 -0.20 -8.72
N SER A 60 -4.05 0.62 -9.18
CA SER A 60 -3.88 1.42 -10.39
C SER A 60 -2.70 2.39 -10.29
N GLU A 61 -2.35 2.83 -9.09
CA GLU A 61 -1.18 3.65 -8.82
C GLU A 61 0.14 2.96 -9.24
N HIS A 62 0.19 1.62 -9.21
CA HIS A 62 1.35 0.88 -9.71
C HIS A 62 1.29 0.71 -11.23
N VAL A 63 0.13 0.38 -11.76
CA VAL A 63 -0.01 0.11 -13.20
C VAL A 63 0.16 1.38 -14.01
N VAL A 64 -0.45 2.46 -13.57
CA VAL A 64 -0.39 3.78 -14.21
C VAL A 64 0.84 4.55 -13.73
N GLY A 65 0.93 4.78 -12.42
CA GLY A 65 1.93 5.67 -11.85
C GLY A 65 3.35 5.08 -11.84
N LEU A 66 3.54 3.79 -11.51
CA LEU A 66 4.87 3.17 -11.52
C LEU A 66 5.38 2.97 -12.95
N ALA A 67 4.50 2.63 -13.90
CA ALA A 67 4.87 2.62 -15.31
C ALA A 67 5.20 4.04 -15.80
N GLY A 68 4.43 5.05 -15.38
CA GLY A 68 4.72 6.45 -15.62
C GLY A 68 6.07 6.90 -15.06
N THR A 69 6.48 6.41 -13.89
CA THR A 69 7.84 6.62 -13.35
C THR A 69 8.91 6.05 -14.27
N GLY A 70 8.71 4.82 -14.76
CA GLY A 70 9.58 4.20 -15.76
C GLY A 70 9.60 4.92 -17.10
N ALA A 71 8.58 5.72 -17.42
CA ALA A 71 8.47 6.50 -18.65
C ALA A 71 8.90 7.99 -18.49
N SER A 72 9.37 8.42 -17.31
CA SER A 72 9.59 9.86 -16.99
C SER A 72 10.91 10.16 -16.27
N ASN A 73 11.94 9.33 -16.40
CA ASN A 73 13.24 9.51 -15.72
C ASN A 73 13.14 9.60 -14.18
N LYS A 74 12.11 9.01 -13.59
CA LYS A 74 11.91 8.94 -12.13
C LYS A 74 12.22 7.57 -11.56
N LEU A 75 13.14 6.84 -12.20
CA LEU A 75 13.55 5.49 -11.82
C LEU A 75 13.97 5.34 -10.35
N PRO A 76 14.57 6.33 -9.66
CA PRO A 76 14.89 6.19 -8.24
C PRO A 76 13.69 5.82 -7.35
N LEU A 77 12.45 6.11 -7.75
CA LEU A 77 11.24 5.70 -7.03
C LEU A 77 11.02 4.18 -6.99
N LEU A 78 11.77 3.39 -7.79
CA LEU A 78 11.75 1.93 -7.70
C LEU A 78 12.10 1.41 -6.29
N ILE A 79 12.78 2.22 -5.46
CA ILE A 79 13.13 1.86 -4.09
C ILE A 79 11.90 1.48 -3.25
N TYR A 80 10.75 2.10 -3.50
CA TYR A 80 9.49 1.76 -2.84
C TYR A 80 8.97 0.37 -3.25
N GLU A 81 9.36 -0.11 -4.43
CA GLU A 81 8.93 -1.41 -4.94
C GLU A 81 9.81 -2.57 -4.45
N ILE A 82 11.04 -2.30 -4.05
CA ILE A 82 11.94 -3.31 -3.49
C ILE A 82 11.84 -3.43 -1.96
N HIS A 83 10.74 -2.96 -1.35
CA HIS A 83 10.48 -3.10 0.09
C HIS A 83 10.17 -4.53 0.55
N ALA A 84 10.50 -5.55 -0.24
CA ALA A 84 10.32 -6.95 0.16
C ALA A 84 10.96 -7.26 1.54
N TRP A 85 12.12 -6.67 1.85
CA TRP A 85 12.78 -6.78 3.15
C TRP A 85 11.96 -6.15 4.30
N VAL A 86 11.18 -5.09 4.04
CA VAL A 86 10.28 -4.50 5.02
C VAL A 86 9.06 -5.40 5.25
N VAL A 87 8.54 -6.04 4.19
CA VAL A 87 7.47 -7.06 4.33
C VAL A 87 7.96 -8.23 5.17
N LEU A 88 9.23 -8.63 5.04
CA LEU A 88 9.84 -9.61 5.94
C LEU A 88 9.88 -9.11 7.39
N MET A 89 10.15 -7.82 7.64
CA MET A 89 10.08 -7.24 9.00
C MET A 89 8.68 -7.39 9.60
N LEU A 90 7.61 -7.24 8.80
CA LEU A 90 6.26 -7.52 9.30
C LEU A 90 6.16 -8.94 9.88
N GLY A 91 6.59 -9.96 9.14
CA GLY A 91 6.48 -11.37 9.56
C GLY A 91 7.41 -11.76 10.71
N TRP A 92 8.63 -11.23 10.72
CA TRP A 92 9.66 -11.62 11.69
C TRP A 92 9.65 -10.78 12.98
N VAL A 93 9.34 -9.48 12.87
CA VAL A 93 9.43 -8.54 13.98
C VAL A 93 8.06 -8.19 14.54
N PHE A 94 7.14 -7.69 13.71
CA PHE A 94 5.89 -7.08 14.15
C PHE A 94 4.78 -8.10 14.41
N LEU A 95 4.57 -9.06 13.50
CA LEU A 95 3.51 -10.05 13.61
C LEU A 95 3.51 -10.83 14.93
N PRO A 96 4.68 -11.23 15.51
CA PRO A 96 4.71 -11.85 16.82
C PRO A 96 4.08 -11.00 17.94
N PHE A 97 4.23 -9.66 17.89
CA PHE A 97 3.60 -8.76 18.87
C PHE A 97 2.10 -8.66 18.66
N TYR A 98 1.65 -8.56 17.43
CA TYR A 98 0.24 -8.48 17.08
C TYR A 98 -0.50 -9.78 17.41
N ALA A 99 0.09 -10.93 17.10
CA ALA A 99 -0.48 -12.23 17.40
C ALA A 99 -0.62 -12.46 18.92
N ARG A 100 0.41 -12.12 19.72
CA ARG A 100 0.36 -12.23 21.19
C ARG A 100 -0.71 -11.32 21.80
N SER A 101 -0.83 -10.11 21.29
CA SER A 101 -1.80 -9.16 21.80
C SER A 101 -3.24 -9.46 21.36
N GLY A 102 -3.45 -10.37 20.38
CA GLY A 102 -4.77 -10.79 19.92
C GLY A 102 -5.63 -9.65 19.36
N VAL A 103 -4.99 -8.61 18.80
CA VAL A 103 -5.67 -7.41 18.32
C VAL A 103 -6.43 -7.64 17.01
N PHE A 104 -7.47 -6.83 16.80
CA PHE A 104 -8.20 -6.71 15.54
C PHE A 104 -7.63 -5.61 14.65
N THR A 105 -7.10 -4.56 15.28
CA THR A 105 -6.65 -3.37 14.58
C THR A 105 -5.31 -2.87 15.10
N MET A 106 -4.61 -2.11 14.27
CA MET A 106 -3.36 -1.47 14.67
C MET A 106 -3.56 -0.39 15.74
N PRO A 107 -4.62 0.43 15.68
CA PRO A 107 -4.95 1.32 16.79
C PRO A 107 -5.22 0.57 18.12
N GLU A 108 -5.85 -0.61 18.07
CA GLU A 108 -6.04 -1.43 19.29
C GLU A 108 -4.70 -1.89 19.89
N PHE A 109 -3.69 -2.17 19.06
CA PHE A 109 -2.34 -2.45 19.55
C PHE A 109 -1.75 -1.24 20.31
N LEU A 110 -1.96 -0.03 19.80
CA LEU A 110 -1.52 1.19 20.51
C LEU A 110 -2.26 1.38 21.83
N GLU A 111 -3.54 1.03 21.92
CA GLU A 111 -4.27 1.08 23.20
C GLU A 111 -3.66 0.13 24.21
N LYS A 112 -3.37 -1.12 23.82
CA LYS A 112 -2.75 -2.10 24.72
C LYS A 112 -1.35 -1.69 25.17
N ARG A 113 -0.58 -1.09 24.25
CA ARG A 113 0.79 -0.64 24.54
C ARG A 113 0.84 0.69 25.29
N PHE A 114 -0.09 1.59 25.02
CA PHE A 114 -0.09 2.97 25.55
C PHE A 114 -1.42 3.29 26.24
N ASP A 115 -2.40 3.81 25.51
CA ASP A 115 -3.72 4.16 26.05
C ASP A 115 -4.81 4.32 24.95
N ALA A 116 -6.05 4.51 25.40
CA ALA A 116 -7.21 4.69 24.52
C ALA A 116 -7.11 5.97 23.67
N ARG A 117 -6.41 7.02 24.11
CA ARG A 117 -6.24 8.28 23.36
C ARG A 117 -5.44 8.02 22.08
N SER A 118 -4.35 7.27 22.17
CA SER A 118 -3.51 6.89 21.03
C SER A 118 -4.29 6.06 20.01
N ARG A 119 -5.17 5.14 20.48
CA ARG A 119 -6.08 4.39 19.62
C ARG A 119 -7.03 5.30 18.84
N TRP A 120 -7.71 6.23 19.52
CA TRP A 120 -8.65 7.16 18.90
C TRP A 120 -8.00 8.02 17.83
N VAL A 121 -6.87 8.62 18.15
CA VAL A 121 -6.14 9.49 17.21
C VAL A 121 -5.74 8.72 15.97
N LEU A 122 -5.13 7.55 16.12
CA LEU A 122 -4.70 6.76 14.96
C LEU A 122 -5.88 6.27 14.14
N SER A 123 -6.99 5.82 14.77
CA SER A 123 -8.17 5.33 14.04
C SER A 123 -8.83 6.40 13.19
N VAL A 124 -9.11 7.57 13.78
CA VAL A 124 -9.74 8.68 13.05
C VAL A 124 -8.83 9.18 11.95
N PHE A 125 -7.55 9.38 12.27
CA PHE A 125 -6.58 9.86 11.30
C PHE A 125 -6.40 8.88 10.11
N SER A 126 -6.31 7.56 10.38
CA SER A 126 -6.19 6.57 9.31
C SER A 126 -7.41 6.56 8.39
N ILE A 127 -8.63 6.63 8.93
CA ILE A 127 -9.85 6.69 8.09
C ILE A 127 -9.82 7.92 7.18
N VAL A 128 -9.52 9.10 7.73
CA VAL A 128 -9.42 10.34 6.94
C VAL A 128 -8.31 10.24 5.90
N ALA A 129 -7.12 9.78 6.29
CA ALA A 129 -5.99 9.60 5.39
C ALA A 129 -6.32 8.64 4.24
N TYR A 130 -7.01 7.52 4.48
CA TYR A 130 -7.41 6.59 3.44
C TYR A 130 -8.38 7.21 2.42
N VAL A 131 -9.35 8.00 2.90
CA VAL A 131 -10.27 8.69 2.00
C VAL A 131 -9.53 9.71 1.14
N LEU A 132 -8.66 10.52 1.74
CA LEU A 132 -7.95 11.60 1.05
C LEU A 132 -6.83 11.11 0.12
N THR A 133 -6.26 9.92 0.36
CA THR A 133 -5.14 9.38 -0.40
C THR A 133 -5.53 8.15 -1.21
N LYS A 134 -5.64 7.00 -0.56
CA LYS A 134 -5.81 5.69 -1.21
C LYS A 134 -7.06 5.60 -2.06
N ILE A 135 -8.23 5.93 -1.50
CA ILE A 135 -9.51 5.81 -2.21
C ILE A 135 -9.51 6.74 -3.42
N SER A 136 -9.16 8.00 -3.21
CA SER A 136 -9.17 9.03 -4.25
C SER A 136 -8.21 8.71 -5.39
N VAL A 137 -6.96 8.39 -5.06
CA VAL A 137 -5.92 8.03 -6.03
C VAL A 137 -6.32 6.80 -6.82
N THR A 138 -6.81 5.75 -6.16
CA THR A 138 -7.20 4.52 -6.82
C THR A 138 -8.41 4.71 -7.74
N ILE A 139 -9.41 5.50 -7.33
CA ILE A 139 -10.58 5.78 -8.17
C ILE A 139 -10.19 6.63 -9.37
N TYR A 140 -9.38 7.66 -9.20
CA TYR A 140 -8.90 8.51 -10.29
C TYR A 140 -8.11 7.70 -11.32
N ALA A 141 -7.08 6.98 -10.88
CA ALA A 141 -6.30 6.13 -11.76
C ALA A 141 -7.16 5.06 -12.45
N GLY A 142 -8.17 4.54 -11.73
CA GLY A 142 -9.15 3.62 -12.28
C GLY A 142 -9.99 4.22 -13.40
N GLY A 143 -10.47 5.42 -13.22
CA GLY A 143 -11.19 6.16 -14.24
C GLY A 143 -10.35 6.38 -15.50
N VAL A 144 -9.08 6.77 -15.34
CA VAL A 144 -8.12 6.91 -16.45
C VAL A 144 -7.93 5.59 -17.20
N VAL A 145 -7.69 4.49 -16.47
CA VAL A 145 -7.51 3.15 -17.06
C VAL A 145 -8.77 2.71 -17.82
N VAL A 146 -9.94 2.81 -17.21
CA VAL A 146 -11.21 2.38 -17.81
C VAL A 146 -11.51 3.21 -19.04
N SER A 147 -11.31 4.53 -18.98
CA SER A 147 -11.53 5.41 -20.14
C SER A 147 -10.57 5.08 -21.28
N ALA A 148 -9.29 4.93 -20.98
CA ALA A 148 -8.26 4.63 -21.98
C ALA A 148 -8.43 3.26 -22.65
N LEU A 149 -8.88 2.23 -21.89
CA LEU A 149 -8.95 0.86 -22.40
C LEU A 149 -10.31 0.48 -22.97
N LEU A 150 -11.38 0.89 -22.30
CA LEU A 150 -12.74 0.48 -22.66
C LEU A 150 -13.46 1.53 -23.52
N GLY A 151 -12.88 2.73 -23.70
CA GLY A 151 -13.53 3.85 -24.37
C GLY A 151 -14.80 4.35 -23.65
N ILE A 152 -14.95 4.00 -22.37
CA ILE A 152 -16.08 4.42 -21.53
C ILE A 152 -15.70 5.76 -20.90
N ASP A 153 -16.68 6.65 -20.77
CA ASP A 153 -16.47 7.92 -20.08
C ASP A 153 -15.86 7.72 -18.68
N PHE A 154 -14.90 8.58 -18.34
CA PHE A 154 -14.15 8.52 -17.08
C PHE A 154 -15.07 8.36 -15.85
N TRP A 155 -16.11 9.18 -15.75
CA TRP A 155 -17.03 9.16 -14.60
C TRP A 155 -17.84 7.87 -14.51
N THR A 156 -18.35 7.42 -15.63
CA THR A 156 -19.12 6.17 -15.74
C THR A 156 -18.27 4.99 -15.32
N GLY A 157 -17.04 4.90 -15.81
CA GLY A 157 -16.10 3.83 -15.48
C GLY A 157 -15.67 3.85 -14.01
N ALA A 158 -15.32 5.02 -13.47
CA ALA A 158 -14.93 5.20 -12.08
C ALA A 158 -16.07 4.81 -11.12
N ILE A 159 -17.28 5.33 -11.34
CA ILE A 159 -18.46 5.04 -10.51
C ILE A 159 -18.84 3.55 -10.57
N ALA A 160 -18.87 2.96 -11.76
CA ALA A 160 -19.20 1.54 -11.92
C ALA A 160 -18.21 0.64 -11.15
N THR A 161 -16.90 0.91 -11.26
CA THR A 161 -15.86 0.17 -10.56
C THR A 161 -16.03 0.27 -9.04
N VAL A 162 -16.29 1.47 -8.52
CA VAL A 162 -16.50 1.72 -7.09
C VAL A 162 -17.74 0.99 -6.56
N ILE A 163 -18.86 1.05 -7.29
CA ILE A 163 -20.11 0.39 -6.89
C ILE A 163 -19.95 -1.13 -6.90
N LEU A 164 -19.37 -1.71 -7.96
CA LEU A 164 -19.13 -3.16 -8.05
C LEU A 164 -18.23 -3.64 -6.91
N THR A 165 -17.15 -2.91 -6.64
CA THR A 165 -16.22 -3.23 -5.56
C THR A 165 -16.89 -3.11 -4.19
N GLY A 166 -17.63 -2.04 -3.96
CA GLY A 166 -18.38 -1.81 -2.72
C GLY A 166 -19.39 -2.92 -2.45
N LEU A 167 -20.09 -3.38 -3.48
CA LEU A 167 -21.13 -4.40 -3.35
C LEU A 167 -20.59 -5.71 -2.77
N TYR A 168 -19.53 -6.30 -3.37
CA TYR A 168 -19.03 -7.58 -2.84
C TYR A 168 -18.29 -7.40 -1.51
N THR A 169 -17.68 -6.24 -1.26
CA THR A 169 -17.01 -5.95 0.02
C THR A 169 -18.02 -5.84 1.15
N VAL A 170 -19.14 -5.12 0.93
CA VAL A 170 -20.24 -4.99 1.91
C VAL A 170 -20.86 -6.35 2.24
N LEU A 171 -21.09 -7.19 1.23
CA LEU A 171 -21.79 -8.46 1.40
C LEU A 171 -20.93 -9.57 1.99
N GLY A 172 -19.63 -9.59 1.71
CA GLY A 172 -18.77 -10.72 2.06
C GLY A 172 -17.57 -10.37 2.95
N GLY A 173 -17.45 -9.13 3.45
CA GLY A 173 -16.43 -8.71 4.40
C GLY A 173 -15.01 -9.10 4.00
N MET A 174 -14.14 -9.28 5.00
CA MET A 174 -12.72 -9.61 4.80
C MET A 174 -12.50 -10.95 4.09
N ARG A 175 -13.38 -11.93 4.28
CA ARG A 175 -13.26 -13.23 3.61
C ARG A 175 -13.44 -13.09 2.09
N ALA A 176 -14.44 -12.32 1.63
CA ALA A 176 -14.59 -12.03 0.21
C ALA A 176 -13.37 -11.30 -0.33
N VAL A 177 -12.87 -10.30 0.40
CA VAL A 177 -11.70 -9.52 0.00
C VAL A 177 -10.50 -10.44 -0.25
N VAL A 178 -10.04 -11.25 0.72
CA VAL A 178 -8.81 -12.04 0.58
C VAL A 178 -8.88 -13.13 -0.50
N TYR A 179 -10.05 -13.74 -0.72
CA TYR A 179 -10.20 -14.76 -1.75
C TYR A 179 -10.35 -14.17 -3.16
N THR A 180 -11.06 -13.04 -3.32
CA THR A 180 -11.09 -12.34 -4.60
C THR A 180 -9.73 -11.74 -4.96
N GLU A 181 -9.02 -11.16 -3.99
CA GLU A 181 -7.65 -10.67 -4.15
C GLU A 181 -6.68 -11.75 -4.60
N THR A 182 -6.83 -12.99 -4.13
CA THR A 182 -5.99 -14.11 -4.57
C THR A 182 -6.16 -14.41 -6.06
N LEU A 183 -7.41 -14.42 -6.56
CA LEU A 183 -7.69 -14.57 -7.99
C LEU A 183 -7.14 -13.39 -8.80
N GLN A 184 -7.33 -12.18 -8.28
CA GLN A 184 -6.90 -10.93 -8.90
C GLN A 184 -5.36 -10.85 -8.99
N ALA A 185 -4.64 -11.29 -7.96
CA ALA A 185 -3.18 -11.36 -7.96
C ALA A 185 -2.64 -12.23 -9.10
N ILE A 186 -3.22 -13.42 -9.29
CA ILE A 186 -2.79 -14.36 -10.35
C ILE A 186 -3.00 -13.73 -11.71
N LEU A 187 -4.18 -13.17 -11.96
CA LEU A 187 -4.54 -12.57 -13.24
C LEU A 187 -3.65 -11.39 -13.58
N LEU A 188 -3.39 -10.52 -12.58
CA LEU A 188 -2.54 -9.35 -12.72
C LEU A 188 -1.11 -9.74 -13.08
N VAL A 189 -0.52 -10.69 -12.34
CA VAL A 189 0.85 -11.15 -12.58
C VAL A 189 1.00 -11.75 -13.96
N VAL A 190 0.07 -12.63 -14.36
CA VAL A 190 0.12 -13.26 -15.69
C VAL A 190 -0.05 -12.22 -16.81
N GLY A 191 -1.04 -11.34 -16.69
CA GLY A 191 -1.29 -10.30 -17.69
C GLY A 191 -0.12 -9.34 -17.88
N ALA A 192 0.41 -8.80 -16.78
CA ALA A 192 1.53 -7.87 -16.82
C ALA A 192 2.84 -8.55 -17.29
N ALA A 193 3.08 -9.81 -16.91
CA ALA A 193 4.24 -10.57 -17.39
C ALA A 193 4.18 -10.76 -18.92
N VAL A 194 3.03 -11.13 -19.48
CA VAL A 194 2.85 -11.25 -20.92
C VAL A 194 3.20 -9.94 -21.64
N LEU A 195 2.70 -8.80 -21.15
CA LEU A 195 3.03 -7.50 -21.72
C LEU A 195 4.53 -7.20 -21.65
N THR A 196 5.16 -7.48 -20.52
CA THR A 196 6.60 -7.24 -20.31
C THR A 196 7.44 -8.05 -21.29
N PHE A 197 7.17 -9.36 -21.45
CA PHE A 197 7.93 -10.21 -22.36
C PHE A 197 7.75 -9.82 -23.84
N ILE A 198 6.51 -9.55 -24.26
CA ILE A 198 6.24 -9.08 -25.63
C ILE A 198 6.90 -7.72 -25.87
N GLY A 199 6.84 -6.83 -24.89
CA GLY A 199 7.47 -5.52 -24.97
C GLY A 199 8.99 -5.59 -25.06
N LEU A 200 9.64 -6.45 -24.24
CA LEU A 200 11.09 -6.69 -24.30
C LEU A 200 11.54 -7.24 -25.66
N ASP A 201 10.79 -8.19 -26.22
CA ASP A 201 11.07 -8.72 -27.56
C ASP A 201 10.95 -7.60 -28.61
N LYS A 202 9.90 -6.79 -28.53
CA LYS A 202 9.65 -5.68 -29.47
C LYS A 202 10.76 -4.62 -29.48
N VAL A 203 11.31 -4.26 -28.31
CA VAL A 203 12.40 -3.26 -28.23
C VAL A 203 13.77 -3.84 -28.58
N GLY A 204 13.92 -5.17 -28.69
CA GLY A 204 15.19 -5.84 -28.93
C GLY A 204 16.00 -6.13 -27.67
N GLY A 205 15.33 -6.30 -26.52
CA GLY A 205 15.94 -6.67 -25.25
C GLY A 205 16.49 -5.50 -24.42
N TRP A 206 17.15 -5.86 -23.32
CA TRP A 206 17.66 -4.90 -22.33
C TRP A 206 18.75 -3.97 -22.90
N GLU A 207 19.73 -4.50 -23.60
CA GLU A 207 20.86 -3.73 -24.17
C GLU A 207 20.32 -2.62 -25.09
N SER A 208 19.35 -2.96 -25.92
CA SER A 208 18.72 -2.02 -26.85
C SER A 208 17.97 -0.86 -26.16
N MET A 209 17.42 -1.08 -24.97
CA MET A 209 16.87 0.00 -24.13
C MET A 209 17.99 0.88 -23.55
N VAL A 210 19.08 0.27 -23.06
CA VAL A 210 20.24 1.00 -22.55
C VAL A 210 20.89 1.85 -23.64
N ASP A 211 21.04 1.32 -24.85
CA ASP A 211 21.57 2.06 -26.01
C ASP A 211 20.68 3.26 -26.38
N THR A 212 19.35 3.12 -26.24
CA THR A 212 18.41 4.19 -26.60
C THR A 212 18.33 5.29 -25.54
N LEU A 213 18.30 4.91 -24.25
CA LEU A 213 18.03 5.85 -23.14
C LEU A 213 19.31 6.33 -22.43
N GLY A 214 20.42 5.65 -22.65
CA GLY A 214 21.68 5.85 -21.94
C GLY A 214 21.75 5.12 -20.58
N PRO A 215 22.93 4.68 -20.13
CA PRO A 215 23.09 3.93 -18.89
C PRO A 215 22.70 4.74 -17.65
N GLU A 216 22.89 6.07 -17.66
CA GLU A 216 22.53 6.94 -16.54
C GLU A 216 21.02 6.93 -16.23
N TYR A 217 20.18 6.65 -17.24
CA TYR A 217 18.74 6.49 -17.04
C TYR A 217 18.42 5.37 -16.02
N PHE A 218 19.23 4.32 -16.02
CA PHE A 218 19.05 3.15 -15.16
C PHE A 218 19.74 3.30 -13.78
N ASN A 219 20.11 4.53 -13.39
CA ASN A 219 20.69 4.80 -12.09
C ASN A 219 19.62 5.19 -11.06
N MET A 220 19.39 4.31 -10.08
CA MET A 220 18.52 4.63 -8.95
C MET A 220 19.21 5.48 -7.87
N TRP A 221 20.54 5.52 -7.88
CA TRP A 221 21.38 6.19 -6.87
C TRP A 221 21.83 7.57 -7.37
N ARG A 222 20.93 8.55 -7.34
CA ARG A 222 21.28 9.92 -7.70
C ARG A 222 22.23 10.51 -6.64
N PRO A 223 23.05 11.52 -6.99
CA PRO A 223 23.91 12.19 -6.01
C PRO A 223 23.17 12.67 -4.77
N ALA A 224 23.87 12.81 -3.64
CA ALA A 224 23.26 13.36 -2.41
C ALA A 224 22.81 14.81 -2.55
N THR A 225 23.27 15.50 -3.58
CA THR A 225 22.92 16.89 -3.96
C THR A 225 21.86 16.97 -5.05
N ASP A 226 21.33 15.82 -5.51
CA ASP A 226 20.26 15.79 -6.50
C ASP A 226 19.01 16.50 -5.95
N PRO A 227 18.39 17.44 -6.70
CA PRO A 227 17.26 18.20 -6.19
C PRO A 227 16.00 17.35 -6.00
N ASP A 228 15.79 16.32 -6.84
CA ASP A 228 14.59 15.50 -6.84
C ASP A 228 14.75 14.23 -5.99
N PHE A 229 15.87 13.51 -6.14
CA PHE A 229 16.08 12.20 -5.54
C PHE A 229 17.44 12.06 -4.84
N PRO A 230 17.75 12.90 -3.82
CA PRO A 230 18.99 12.77 -3.06
C PRO A 230 19.03 11.40 -2.35
N TRP A 231 19.97 10.50 -2.74
CA TRP A 231 19.97 9.09 -2.31
C TRP A 231 19.84 8.86 -0.79
N PRO A 232 20.47 9.69 0.10
CA PRO A 232 20.34 9.45 1.53
C PRO A 232 18.91 9.68 2.02
N SER A 233 18.29 10.79 1.59
CA SER A 233 16.91 11.13 1.94
C SER A 233 15.92 10.15 1.32
N LEU A 234 16.17 9.73 0.07
CA LEU A 234 15.36 8.72 -0.63
C LEU A 234 15.37 7.40 0.14
N PHE A 235 16.53 6.88 0.52
CA PHE A 235 16.65 5.62 1.25
C PHE A 235 16.00 5.69 2.64
N ILE A 236 16.28 6.75 3.40
CA ILE A 236 15.74 6.93 4.75
C ILE A 236 14.22 7.08 4.71
N THR A 237 13.71 7.99 3.88
CA THR A 237 12.27 8.29 3.85
C THR A 237 11.47 7.13 3.26
N SER A 238 11.96 6.47 2.20
CA SER A 238 11.29 5.28 1.67
C SER A 238 11.22 4.16 2.71
N THR A 239 12.29 3.96 3.49
CA THR A 239 12.29 2.98 4.60
C THR A 239 11.25 3.32 5.66
N ILE A 240 11.14 4.59 6.08
CA ILE A 240 10.15 5.06 7.06
C ILE A 240 8.73 4.83 6.55
N VAL A 241 8.46 5.25 5.32
CA VAL A 241 7.17 5.03 4.65
C VAL A 241 6.90 3.52 4.51
N GLY A 242 7.91 2.73 4.15
CA GLY A 242 7.80 1.28 4.05
C GLY A 242 7.43 0.63 5.38
N ILE A 243 8.07 1.00 6.49
CA ILE A 243 7.75 0.45 7.82
C ILE A 243 6.33 0.85 8.23
N TRP A 244 5.93 2.10 8.03
CA TRP A 244 4.55 2.52 8.27
C TRP A 244 3.59 1.65 7.47
N TYR A 245 3.73 1.60 6.16
CA TYR A 245 2.80 0.96 5.23
C TYR A 245 2.71 -0.55 5.44
N TRP A 246 3.87 -1.23 5.51
CA TRP A 246 3.90 -2.70 5.58
C TRP A 246 3.71 -3.24 6.99
N CYS A 247 4.21 -2.54 8.01
CA CYS A 247 4.28 -3.10 9.37
C CYS A 247 3.27 -2.52 10.34
N THR A 248 2.67 -1.35 10.07
CA THR A 248 1.84 -0.64 11.04
C THR A 248 0.51 -0.15 10.50
N ASP A 249 0.32 -0.17 9.18
CA ASP A 249 -0.93 0.27 8.57
C ASP A 249 -1.98 -0.85 8.60
N GLN A 250 -3.19 -0.52 9.07
CA GLN A 250 -4.33 -1.45 9.12
C GLN A 250 -4.61 -2.08 7.77
N TYR A 251 -4.50 -1.30 6.72
CA TYR A 251 -4.74 -1.71 5.33
C TYR A 251 -3.98 -2.98 4.92
N ILE A 252 -2.71 -3.12 5.31
CA ILE A 252 -1.88 -4.28 4.99
C ILE A 252 -1.87 -5.31 6.14
N VAL A 253 -1.66 -4.84 7.38
CA VAL A 253 -1.46 -5.74 8.52
C VAL A 253 -2.69 -6.60 8.78
N GLN A 254 -3.90 -6.11 8.49
CA GLN A 254 -5.15 -6.84 8.65
C GLN A 254 -5.12 -8.20 7.93
N ARG A 255 -4.42 -8.33 6.78
CA ARG A 255 -4.27 -9.60 6.06
C ARG A 255 -3.52 -10.64 6.88
N THR A 256 -2.47 -10.22 7.57
CA THR A 256 -1.71 -11.14 8.43
C THR A 256 -2.52 -11.59 9.66
N LEU A 257 -3.44 -10.73 10.13
CA LEU A 257 -4.32 -11.04 11.25
C LEU A 257 -5.43 -12.04 10.89
N THR A 258 -5.71 -12.27 9.59
CA THR A 258 -6.64 -13.31 9.13
C THR A 258 -6.04 -14.72 9.20
N ALA A 259 -4.72 -14.83 9.36
CA ALA A 259 -4.03 -16.11 9.37
C ALA A 259 -4.46 -16.99 10.56
N LYS A 260 -4.61 -18.29 10.31
CA LYS A 260 -5.04 -19.26 11.35
C LYS A 260 -4.04 -19.42 12.50
N ASN A 261 -2.80 -19.04 12.32
CA ASN A 261 -1.77 -18.99 13.36
C ASN A 261 -0.56 -18.17 12.89
N ILE A 262 0.38 -17.91 13.81
CA ILE A 262 1.58 -17.10 13.54
C ILE A 262 2.47 -17.70 12.44
N LYS A 263 2.54 -19.04 12.32
CA LYS A 263 3.32 -19.74 11.29
C LYS A 263 2.76 -19.43 9.89
N GLU A 264 1.44 -19.55 9.73
CA GLU A 264 0.78 -19.22 8.46
C GLU A 264 0.88 -17.73 8.12
N GLY A 265 0.73 -16.85 9.11
CA GLY A 265 0.91 -15.41 8.92
C GLY A 265 2.33 -15.07 8.48
N ARG A 266 3.36 -15.63 9.13
CA ARG A 266 4.76 -15.42 8.75
C ARG A 266 5.07 -15.93 7.36
N ARG A 267 4.64 -17.14 7.01
CA ARG A 267 4.81 -17.68 5.66
C ARG A 267 4.08 -16.87 4.62
N GLY A 268 2.90 -16.35 4.97
CA GLY A 268 2.17 -15.40 4.14
C GLY A 268 2.96 -14.12 3.87
N THR A 269 3.61 -13.55 4.90
CA THR A 269 4.47 -12.37 4.70
C THR A 269 5.72 -12.69 3.88
N ILE A 270 6.35 -13.85 4.05
CA ILE A 270 7.49 -14.29 3.24
C ILE A 270 7.07 -14.44 1.76
N PHE A 271 5.92 -15.05 1.50
CA PHE A 271 5.38 -15.18 0.14
C PHE A 271 4.99 -13.82 -0.44
N GLY A 272 4.33 -12.96 0.34
CA GLY A 272 4.04 -11.57 -0.06
C GLY A 272 5.29 -10.77 -0.37
N ALA A 273 6.37 -10.95 0.41
CA ALA A 273 7.67 -10.33 0.17
C ALA A 273 8.30 -10.80 -1.16
N LEU A 274 8.21 -12.09 -1.48
CA LEU A 274 8.66 -12.61 -2.77
C LEU A 274 7.87 -11.99 -3.93
N LEU A 275 6.55 -11.92 -3.81
CA LEU A 275 5.70 -11.29 -4.83
C LEU A 275 5.97 -9.79 -4.96
N LYS A 276 6.36 -9.09 -3.88
CA LYS A 276 6.68 -7.65 -3.88
C LYS A 276 7.91 -7.28 -4.73
N LEU A 277 8.71 -8.24 -5.15
CA LEU A 277 9.80 -8.02 -6.10
C LEU A 277 9.30 -7.89 -7.55
N LEU A 278 8.12 -8.41 -7.86
CA LEU A 278 7.57 -8.46 -9.21
C LEU A 278 7.21 -7.09 -9.82
N PRO A 279 6.72 -6.07 -9.08
CA PRO A 279 6.28 -4.81 -9.66
C PRO A 279 7.35 -4.08 -10.48
N VAL A 280 8.63 -4.21 -10.12
CA VAL A 280 9.73 -3.66 -10.91
C VAL A 280 9.70 -4.19 -12.34
N PHE A 281 9.50 -5.51 -12.49
CA PHE A 281 9.48 -6.17 -13.80
C PHE A 281 8.13 -6.07 -14.50
N LEU A 282 7.04 -6.03 -13.73
CA LEU A 282 5.68 -6.07 -14.27
C LEU A 282 5.12 -4.70 -14.65
N PHE A 283 5.63 -3.61 -14.07
CA PHE A 283 5.10 -2.26 -14.27
C PHE A 283 6.19 -1.24 -14.61
N LEU A 284 7.28 -1.17 -13.85
CA LEU A 284 8.35 -0.20 -14.11
C LEU A 284 9.01 -0.46 -15.47
N ILE A 285 9.45 -1.70 -15.72
CA ILE A 285 10.09 -2.06 -16.99
C ILE A 285 9.17 -1.85 -18.20
N PRO A 286 7.87 -2.21 -18.21
CA PRO A 286 6.94 -1.78 -19.25
C PRO A 286 6.91 -0.27 -19.49
N GLY A 287 7.01 0.56 -18.45
CA GLY A 287 7.15 2.00 -18.61
C GLY A 287 8.43 2.40 -19.35
N VAL A 288 9.55 1.78 -19.02
CA VAL A 288 10.84 1.98 -19.72
C VAL A 288 10.76 1.52 -21.17
N ILE A 289 10.14 0.36 -21.43
CA ILE A 289 9.88 -0.15 -22.79
C ILE A 289 9.06 0.87 -23.58
N ALA A 290 7.97 1.38 -23.00
CA ALA A 290 7.14 2.38 -23.64
C ALA A 290 7.92 3.64 -23.99
N LEU A 291 8.77 4.15 -23.07
CA LEU A 291 9.62 5.30 -23.31
C LEU A 291 10.63 5.04 -24.45
N THR A 292 11.24 3.85 -24.47
CA THR A 292 12.17 3.46 -25.53
C THR A 292 11.50 3.52 -26.90
N LEU A 293 10.28 2.97 -27.02
CA LEU A 293 9.50 3.01 -28.27
C LEU A 293 9.07 4.44 -28.63
N LYS A 294 8.75 5.28 -27.63
CA LYS A 294 8.47 6.72 -27.88
C LYS A 294 9.68 7.45 -28.42
N MET A 295 10.86 7.25 -27.83
CA MET A 295 12.12 7.86 -28.29
C MET A 295 12.48 7.44 -29.73
N ARG A 296 12.05 6.25 -30.15
CA ARG A 296 12.18 5.76 -31.54
C ARG A 296 11.09 6.26 -32.48
N GLY A 297 10.10 7.03 -31.98
CA GLY A 297 8.96 7.51 -32.78
C GLY A 297 7.90 6.46 -33.06
N GLU A 298 7.93 5.30 -32.39
CA GLU A 298 6.97 4.20 -32.60
C GLU A 298 5.70 4.36 -31.76
N LEU A 299 5.75 5.06 -30.61
CA LEU A 299 4.61 5.34 -29.76
C LEU A 299 4.52 6.82 -29.41
N HIS A 300 3.29 7.29 -29.14
CA HIS A 300 3.01 8.68 -28.74
C HIS A 300 2.02 8.71 -27.58
N TRP A 301 2.27 9.56 -26.59
CA TRP A 301 1.37 9.90 -25.48
C TRP A 301 1.69 11.31 -24.97
N GLU A 302 0.76 11.92 -24.27
CA GLU A 302 0.92 13.27 -23.68
C GLU A 302 1.43 13.18 -22.24
N SER A 303 0.81 12.33 -21.42
CA SER A 303 1.20 12.10 -20.03
C SER A 303 1.92 10.77 -19.85
N ALA A 304 2.97 10.75 -19.01
CA ALA A 304 3.69 9.52 -18.67
C ALA A 304 2.79 8.43 -18.07
N ASP A 305 1.70 8.81 -17.41
CA ASP A 305 0.71 7.89 -16.86
C ASP A 305 -0.07 7.11 -17.94
N GLU A 306 -0.03 7.55 -19.20
CA GLU A 306 -0.61 6.84 -20.34
C GLU A 306 0.31 5.74 -20.89
N ALA A 307 1.58 5.68 -20.47
CA ALA A 307 2.58 4.80 -21.03
C ALA A 307 2.15 3.32 -21.05
N PHE A 308 1.64 2.79 -19.94
CA PHE A 308 1.22 1.40 -19.84
C PHE A 308 -0.03 1.09 -20.68
N PRO A 309 -1.13 1.83 -20.61
CA PRO A 309 -2.29 1.65 -21.49
C PRO A 309 -1.96 1.75 -22.98
N VAL A 310 -1.11 2.70 -23.38
CA VAL A 310 -0.67 2.87 -24.78
C VAL A 310 0.18 1.69 -25.22
N LEU A 311 1.14 1.25 -24.40
CA LEU A 311 1.95 0.08 -24.68
C LEU A 311 1.06 -1.17 -24.89
N MET A 312 0.13 -1.40 -23.97
CA MET A 312 -0.78 -2.53 -24.01
C MET A 312 -1.64 -2.52 -25.29
N SER A 313 -2.24 -1.37 -25.63
CA SER A 313 -3.15 -1.25 -26.76
C SER A 313 -2.46 -1.42 -28.12
N ASN A 314 -1.14 -1.12 -28.20
CA ASN A 314 -0.39 -1.19 -29.45
C ASN A 314 0.38 -2.51 -29.64
N LEU A 315 0.79 -3.18 -28.55
CA LEU A 315 1.63 -4.37 -28.65
C LEU A 315 0.87 -5.69 -28.52
N LEU A 316 -0.23 -5.69 -27.73
CA LEU A 316 -0.89 -6.95 -27.44
C LEU A 316 -1.91 -7.32 -28.53
N PRO A 317 -1.88 -8.59 -28.99
CA PRO A 317 -2.93 -9.11 -29.83
C PRO A 317 -4.24 -9.24 -29.07
N SER A 318 -5.33 -9.32 -29.85
CA SER A 318 -6.68 -9.56 -29.37
C SER A 318 -6.77 -10.78 -28.45
N GLY A 319 -7.57 -10.67 -27.40
CA GLY A 319 -7.69 -11.66 -26.31
C GLY A 319 -6.64 -11.51 -25.21
N LEU A 320 -5.35 -11.34 -25.54
CA LEU A 320 -4.32 -11.01 -24.55
C LEU A 320 -4.47 -9.59 -24.03
N ARG A 321 -4.85 -8.66 -24.89
CA ARG A 321 -5.19 -7.28 -24.51
C ARG A 321 -6.33 -7.25 -23.50
N GLY A 322 -7.40 -8.05 -23.76
CA GLY A 322 -8.51 -8.23 -22.82
C GLY A 322 -8.09 -8.86 -21.49
N LEU A 323 -7.15 -9.82 -21.51
CA LEU A 323 -6.61 -10.43 -20.29
C LEU A 323 -5.86 -9.40 -19.42
N VAL A 324 -5.02 -8.56 -20.02
CA VAL A 324 -4.30 -7.49 -19.31
C VAL A 324 -5.29 -6.45 -18.81
N ALA A 325 -6.26 -6.04 -19.62
CA ALA A 325 -7.32 -5.12 -19.19
C ALA A 325 -8.10 -5.66 -17.97
N ALA A 326 -8.44 -6.96 -17.97
CA ALA A 326 -9.05 -7.61 -16.82
C ALA A 326 -8.13 -7.59 -15.59
N GLY A 327 -6.82 -7.81 -15.77
CA GLY A 327 -5.82 -7.68 -14.70
C GLY A 327 -5.75 -6.28 -14.09
N LEU A 328 -5.85 -5.23 -14.92
CA LEU A 328 -5.91 -3.85 -14.46
C LEU A 328 -7.17 -3.53 -13.66
N LEU A 329 -8.33 -3.96 -14.16
CA LEU A 329 -9.60 -3.84 -13.43
C LEU A 329 -9.54 -4.63 -12.11
N ALA A 330 -8.91 -5.79 -12.12
CA ALA A 330 -8.68 -6.59 -10.92
C ALA A 330 -7.86 -5.84 -9.88
N ALA A 331 -6.74 -5.21 -10.28
CA ALA A 331 -5.89 -4.42 -9.38
C ALA A 331 -6.64 -3.24 -8.75
N LEU A 332 -7.44 -2.52 -9.55
CA LEU A 332 -8.30 -1.46 -9.08
C LEU A 332 -9.28 -1.91 -8.00
N MET A 333 -10.04 -2.96 -8.32
CA MET A 333 -11.07 -3.48 -7.42
C MET A 333 -10.49 -4.06 -6.13
N SER A 334 -9.31 -4.70 -6.20
CA SER A 334 -8.57 -5.25 -5.08
C SER A 334 -8.17 -4.16 -4.07
N SER A 335 -7.51 -3.11 -4.54
CA SER A 335 -7.08 -2.00 -3.69
C SER A 335 -8.26 -1.27 -3.04
N LEU A 336 -9.34 -1.00 -3.80
CA LEU A 336 -10.55 -0.38 -3.25
C LEU A 336 -11.23 -1.26 -2.19
N ALA A 337 -11.41 -2.56 -2.47
CA ALA A 337 -12.01 -3.49 -1.51
C ALA A 337 -11.24 -3.53 -0.19
N SER A 338 -9.93 -3.53 -0.29
CA SER A 338 -9.01 -3.52 0.84
C SER A 338 -9.18 -2.29 1.72
N VAL A 339 -9.23 -1.11 1.12
CA VAL A 339 -9.40 0.16 1.86
C VAL A 339 -10.79 0.25 2.45
N PHE A 340 -11.84 -0.10 1.71
CA PHE A 340 -13.21 -0.10 2.21
C PHE A 340 -13.36 -0.98 3.44
N ASN A 341 -12.82 -2.20 3.39
CA ASN A 341 -12.86 -3.11 4.53
C ASN A 341 -12.05 -2.58 5.71
N SER A 342 -10.90 -1.96 5.49
CA SER A 342 -10.07 -1.39 6.56
C SER A 342 -10.75 -0.20 7.24
N CYS A 343 -11.34 0.73 6.47
CA CYS A 343 -12.14 1.83 7.02
C CYS A 343 -13.32 1.31 7.85
N SER A 344 -14.04 0.31 7.32
CA SER A 344 -15.16 -0.33 8.00
C SER A 344 -14.75 -0.97 9.32
N THR A 345 -13.60 -1.67 9.34
CA THR A 345 -13.04 -2.29 10.54
C THR A 345 -12.67 -1.24 11.59
N LEU A 346 -11.90 -0.22 11.19
CA LEU A 346 -11.49 0.86 12.08
C LEU A 346 -12.71 1.59 12.66
N PHE A 347 -13.69 1.94 11.83
CA PHE A 347 -14.89 2.61 12.32
C PHE A 347 -15.68 1.71 13.28
N THR A 348 -15.90 0.46 12.94
CA THR A 348 -16.75 -0.43 13.73
C THR A 348 -16.08 -0.85 15.04
N VAL A 349 -14.82 -1.28 14.98
CA VAL A 349 -14.11 -1.85 16.14
C VAL A 349 -13.54 -0.76 17.04
N ASP A 350 -12.96 0.30 16.43
CA ASP A 350 -12.22 1.30 17.20
C ASP A 350 -13.07 2.51 17.58
N VAL A 351 -14.12 2.83 16.81
CA VAL A 351 -15.00 3.95 17.09
C VAL A 351 -16.34 3.48 17.66
N TYR A 352 -17.13 2.77 16.88
CA TYR A 352 -18.50 2.44 17.25
C TYR A 352 -18.60 1.51 18.47
N LYS A 353 -17.85 0.40 18.48
CA LYS A 353 -17.83 -0.56 19.60
C LYS A 353 -17.34 0.07 20.91
N LYS A 354 -16.39 1.02 20.83
CA LYS A 354 -15.91 1.78 22.00
C LYS A 354 -16.94 2.74 22.55
N LEU A 355 -17.72 3.40 21.70
CA LEU A 355 -18.81 4.27 22.12
C LEU A 355 -20.03 3.48 22.63
N ARG A 356 -20.23 2.24 22.16
CA ARG A 356 -21.35 1.36 22.51
C ARG A 356 -20.86 -0.07 22.79
N PRO A 357 -20.22 -0.33 23.95
CA PRO A 357 -19.56 -1.62 24.23
C PRO A 357 -20.51 -2.83 24.25
N ASN A 358 -21.77 -2.62 24.64
CA ASN A 358 -22.77 -3.69 24.79
C ASN A 358 -23.54 -3.96 23.47
N THR A 359 -23.02 -3.54 22.32
CA THR A 359 -23.68 -3.79 21.03
C THR A 359 -23.54 -5.27 20.64
N PRO A 360 -24.66 -5.94 20.29
CA PRO A 360 -24.62 -7.33 19.81
C PRO A 360 -23.75 -7.48 18.54
N GLU A 361 -23.07 -8.64 18.40
CA GLU A 361 -22.17 -8.93 17.28
C GLU A 361 -22.82 -8.72 15.90
N LYS A 362 -24.06 -9.23 15.68
CA LYS A 362 -24.79 -9.01 14.42
C LYS A 362 -25.01 -7.52 14.09
N LYS A 363 -25.22 -6.69 15.11
CA LYS A 363 -25.37 -5.25 14.91
C LYS A 363 -24.03 -4.59 14.58
N LEU A 364 -22.92 -5.08 15.15
CA LEU A 364 -21.57 -4.62 14.79
C LEU A 364 -21.25 -4.94 13.33
N VAL A 365 -21.54 -6.16 12.86
CA VAL A 365 -21.38 -6.53 11.44
C VAL A 365 -22.20 -5.59 10.54
N ARG A 366 -23.47 -5.37 10.87
CA ARG A 366 -24.33 -4.43 10.10
C ARG A 366 -23.78 -3.00 10.13
N THR A 367 -23.23 -2.56 11.26
CA THR A 367 -22.57 -1.25 11.36
C THR A 367 -21.36 -1.17 10.40
N GLY A 368 -20.57 -2.24 10.30
CA GLY A 368 -19.46 -2.33 9.35
C GLY A 368 -19.94 -2.25 7.89
N GLN A 369 -21.00 -2.95 7.54
CA GLN A 369 -21.61 -2.88 6.21
C GLN A 369 -22.06 -1.44 5.87
N ILE A 370 -22.73 -0.76 6.81
CA ILE A 370 -23.16 0.64 6.63
C ILE A 370 -21.96 1.56 6.52
N ALA A 371 -20.91 1.36 7.33
CA ALA A 371 -19.67 2.14 7.26
C ALA A 371 -19.00 1.99 5.90
N THR A 372 -18.95 0.77 5.33
CA THR A 372 -18.43 0.54 4.00
C THR A 372 -19.20 1.32 2.94
N VAL A 373 -20.55 1.27 2.98
CA VAL A 373 -21.39 2.05 2.06
C VAL A 373 -21.11 3.55 2.18
N PHE A 374 -20.94 4.05 3.39
CA PHE A 374 -20.65 5.47 3.64
C PHE A 374 -19.27 5.87 3.05
N VAL A 375 -18.25 5.04 3.22
CA VAL A 375 -16.91 5.25 2.66
C VAL A 375 -16.95 5.22 1.13
N VAL A 376 -17.72 4.31 0.52
CA VAL A 376 -17.95 4.26 -0.94
C VAL A 376 -18.55 5.58 -1.43
N ILE A 377 -19.58 6.09 -0.78
CA ILE A 377 -20.22 7.36 -1.14
C ILE A 377 -19.25 8.53 -1.04
N ILE A 378 -18.48 8.63 0.06
CA ILE A 378 -17.47 9.69 0.22
C ILE A 378 -16.40 9.58 -0.87
N GLY A 379 -15.95 8.37 -1.21
CA GLY A 379 -15.00 8.14 -2.28
C GLY A 379 -15.51 8.70 -3.63
N ILE A 380 -16.77 8.46 -3.96
CA ILE A 380 -17.39 9.00 -5.19
C ILE A 380 -17.44 10.54 -5.16
N ILE A 381 -17.83 11.13 -4.03
CA ILE A 381 -17.92 12.60 -3.87
C ILE A 381 -16.53 13.26 -4.01
N TRP A 382 -15.46 12.53 -3.64
CA TRP A 382 -14.10 13.06 -3.69
C TRP A 382 -13.46 13.06 -5.08
N ILE A 383 -13.96 12.28 -6.05
CA ILE A 383 -13.41 12.16 -7.40
C ILE A 383 -13.18 13.53 -8.09
N PRO A 384 -14.14 14.50 -8.07
CA PRO A 384 -13.95 15.80 -8.71
C PRO A 384 -12.75 16.59 -8.18
N ILE A 385 -12.43 16.41 -6.90
CA ILE A 385 -11.31 17.12 -6.26
C ILE A 385 -9.99 16.57 -6.78
N MET A 386 -9.89 15.25 -6.91
CA MET A 386 -8.69 14.58 -7.42
C MET A 386 -8.42 14.87 -8.91
N ALA A 387 -9.46 15.01 -9.72
CA ALA A 387 -9.32 15.30 -11.14
C ALA A 387 -8.60 16.63 -11.43
N ASN A 388 -8.48 17.53 -10.45
CA ASN A 388 -7.77 18.79 -10.56
C ASN A 388 -6.30 18.75 -10.10
N ILE A 389 -5.80 17.57 -9.64
CA ILE A 389 -4.42 17.43 -9.19
C ILE A 389 -3.55 17.04 -10.41
N SER A 390 -2.55 17.87 -10.70
CA SER A 390 -1.59 17.66 -11.80
C SER A 390 -0.33 16.95 -11.30
N GLY A 391 0.33 16.16 -12.16
CA GLY A 391 1.62 15.53 -11.89
C GLY A 391 1.62 14.02 -12.07
N VAL A 392 2.77 13.35 -11.82
CA VAL A 392 2.88 11.90 -11.81
C VAL A 392 2.22 11.38 -10.54
N LEU A 393 1.16 10.60 -10.71
CA LEU A 393 0.31 10.11 -9.62
C LEU A 393 1.07 9.38 -8.52
N TYR A 394 2.06 8.57 -8.90
CA TYR A 394 2.86 7.79 -7.97
C TYR A 394 3.74 8.68 -7.07
N GLU A 395 4.34 9.72 -7.63
CA GLU A 395 5.16 10.67 -6.86
C GLU A 395 4.32 11.45 -5.85
N TYR A 396 3.16 11.94 -6.28
CA TYR A 396 2.21 12.59 -5.37
C TYR A 396 1.83 11.68 -4.19
N LEU A 397 1.52 10.41 -4.48
CA LEU A 397 1.19 9.46 -3.42
C LEU A 397 2.33 9.29 -2.42
N GLN A 398 3.57 9.17 -2.91
CA GLN A 398 4.75 9.01 -2.06
C GLN A 398 5.06 10.27 -1.24
N SER A 399 4.83 11.47 -1.81
CA SER A 399 5.02 12.72 -1.08
C SER A 399 4.07 12.84 0.10
N VAL A 400 2.77 12.61 -0.09
CA VAL A 400 1.77 12.65 0.99
C VAL A 400 2.06 11.58 2.06
N GLN A 401 2.45 10.38 1.65
CA GLN A 401 2.83 9.32 2.59
C GLN A 401 4.06 9.71 3.42
N SER A 402 5.00 10.46 2.85
CA SER A 402 6.20 10.95 3.54
C SER A 402 5.90 11.96 4.64
N TYR A 403 4.72 12.60 4.61
CA TYR A 403 4.26 13.50 5.68
C TYR A 403 3.47 12.77 6.77
N ILE A 404 2.79 11.70 6.42
CA ILE A 404 1.93 10.94 7.33
C ILE A 404 2.71 9.85 8.10
N ALA A 405 3.63 9.16 7.43
CA ALA A 405 4.33 8.00 7.99
C ALA A 405 5.25 8.28 9.19
N PRO A 406 6.02 9.38 9.24
CA PRO A 406 7.03 9.59 10.27
C PRO A 406 6.53 9.48 11.72
N PRO A 407 5.46 10.18 12.15
CA PRO A 407 4.99 10.11 13.53
C PRO A 407 4.45 8.72 13.88
N ILE A 408 3.75 8.04 12.96
CA ILE A 408 3.19 6.71 13.19
C ILE A 408 4.32 5.69 13.31
N THR A 409 5.27 5.71 12.38
CA THR A 409 6.45 4.83 12.41
C THR A 409 7.25 5.01 13.71
N ALA A 410 7.48 6.26 14.14
CA ALA A 410 8.18 6.55 15.38
C ALA A 410 7.48 5.95 16.61
N VAL A 411 6.14 6.09 16.68
CA VAL A 411 5.32 5.57 17.78
C VAL A 411 5.37 4.04 17.84
N PHE A 412 5.25 3.35 16.72
CA PHE A 412 5.31 1.89 16.67
C PHE A 412 6.71 1.36 16.95
N LEU A 413 7.75 1.91 16.33
CA LEU A 413 9.14 1.48 16.53
C LEU A 413 9.58 1.68 17.97
N LEU A 414 9.50 2.90 18.47
CA LEU A 414 9.88 3.17 19.85
C LEU A 414 8.97 2.44 20.86
N GLY A 415 7.69 2.26 20.52
CA GLY A 415 6.74 1.50 21.33
C GLY A 415 7.15 0.05 21.53
N ILE A 416 7.69 -0.59 20.49
CA ILE A 416 8.12 -2.00 20.53
C ILE A 416 9.56 -2.13 21.04
N PHE A 417 10.47 -1.24 20.63
CA PHE A 417 11.90 -1.39 20.93
C PHE A 417 12.35 -0.73 22.23
N TYR A 418 11.65 0.31 22.71
CA TYR A 418 12.09 1.06 23.88
C TYR A 418 11.05 1.09 25.01
N LYS A 419 11.30 0.30 26.06
CA LYS A 419 10.38 0.09 27.19
C LYS A 419 10.05 1.35 28.00
N ARG A 420 10.89 2.43 27.91
CA ARG A 420 10.69 3.68 28.67
C ARG A 420 9.62 4.58 28.07
N ILE A 421 9.28 4.38 26.81
CA ILE A 421 8.26 5.16 26.11
C ILE A 421 6.88 4.94 26.75
N ASN A 422 6.18 6.05 27.00
CA ASN A 422 4.89 6.07 27.70
C ASN A 422 3.75 6.61 26.83
N ALA A 423 2.52 6.52 27.34
CA ALA A 423 1.31 6.93 26.65
C ALA A 423 1.29 8.44 26.31
N THR A 424 1.82 9.30 27.20
CA THR A 424 1.87 10.75 26.97
C THR A 424 2.79 11.08 25.79
N GLY A 425 3.98 10.45 25.72
CA GLY A 425 4.90 10.63 24.61
C GLY A 425 4.30 10.16 23.28
N ALA A 426 3.66 8.99 23.27
CA ALA A 426 3.02 8.45 22.07
C ALA A 426 1.88 9.36 21.58
N PHE A 427 0.95 9.73 22.45
CA PHE A 427 -0.17 10.60 22.12
C PHE A 427 0.29 11.99 21.62
N ALA A 428 1.23 12.63 22.34
CA ALA A 428 1.77 13.93 21.94
C ALA A 428 2.45 13.86 20.56
N THR A 429 3.19 12.79 20.27
CA THR A 429 3.86 12.60 18.98
C THR A 429 2.85 12.40 17.83
N LEU A 430 1.78 11.65 18.04
CA LEU A 430 0.73 11.49 17.03
C LEU A 430 0.03 12.82 16.74
N ILE A 431 -0.37 13.58 17.77
CA ILE A 431 -1.04 14.87 17.59
C ILE A 431 -0.13 15.87 16.89
N MET A 432 1.10 16.06 17.42
CA MET A 432 2.08 16.95 16.81
C MET A 432 2.35 16.55 15.36
N GLY A 433 2.52 15.24 15.11
CA GLY A 433 2.76 14.72 13.78
C GLY A 433 1.64 15.02 12.78
N ILE A 434 0.39 14.85 13.18
CA ILE A 434 -0.78 15.20 12.36
C ILE A 434 -0.78 16.70 12.04
N LEU A 435 -0.55 17.55 13.04
CA LEU A 435 -0.52 19.01 12.85
C LEU A 435 0.59 19.43 11.89
N VAL A 436 1.79 18.86 12.04
CA VAL A 436 2.92 19.14 11.14
C VAL A 436 2.65 18.65 9.72
N ALA A 437 2.05 17.46 9.54
CA ALA A 437 1.69 16.94 8.23
C ALA A 437 0.69 17.86 7.50
N PHE A 438 -0.39 18.27 8.16
CA PHE A 438 -1.34 19.22 7.58
C PHE A 438 -0.72 20.58 7.29
N PHE A 439 0.11 21.08 8.21
CA PHE A 439 0.84 22.35 8.01
C PHE A 439 1.77 22.27 6.79
N ARG A 440 2.49 21.16 6.62
CA ARG A 440 3.37 20.93 5.46
C ARG A 440 2.60 20.91 4.14
N ILE A 441 1.47 20.19 4.09
CA ILE A 441 0.59 20.15 2.91
C ILE A 441 0.06 21.57 2.60
N ALA A 442 -0.36 22.30 3.61
CA ALA A 442 -0.84 23.67 3.42
C ALA A 442 0.27 24.60 2.90
N LEU A 443 1.49 24.49 3.42
CA LEU A 443 2.64 25.27 2.91
C LEU A 443 2.96 24.92 1.46
N GLU A 444 2.92 23.64 1.09
CA GLU A 444 3.17 23.21 -0.29
C GLU A 444 2.13 23.76 -1.27
N LEU A 445 0.85 23.73 -0.89
CA LEU A 445 -0.24 24.27 -1.71
C LEU A 445 -0.24 25.81 -1.82
N LEU A 446 0.27 26.48 -0.81
CA LEU A 446 0.24 27.94 -0.71
C LEU A 446 1.62 28.59 -0.94
N LYS A 447 2.65 27.82 -1.28
CA LYS A 447 4.04 28.30 -1.35
C LYS A 447 4.22 29.55 -2.22
N ASP A 448 3.53 29.59 -3.35
CA ASP A 448 3.63 30.69 -4.30
C ASP A 448 3.04 32.01 -3.78
N ASN A 449 2.34 31.99 -2.65
CA ASN A 449 1.84 33.17 -1.95
C ASN A 449 2.83 33.73 -0.92
N PHE A 450 3.95 33.05 -0.67
CA PHE A 450 4.97 33.49 0.28
C PHE A 450 6.16 34.11 -0.45
N ASP A 451 6.90 34.97 0.28
CA ASP A 451 8.16 35.53 -0.21
C ASP A 451 9.17 34.40 -0.46
N SER A 452 9.77 34.38 -1.66
CA SER A 452 10.74 33.35 -2.09
C SER A 452 11.96 33.22 -1.17
N ASP A 453 12.34 34.31 -0.48
CA ASP A 453 13.44 34.31 0.49
C ASP A 453 12.98 33.98 1.92
N GLY A 454 11.68 33.75 2.10
CA GLY A 454 11.06 33.49 3.40
C GLY A 454 11.15 32.02 3.85
N ILE A 455 11.20 31.81 5.17
CA ILE A 455 11.23 30.47 5.78
C ILE A 455 10.00 29.61 5.40
N LEU A 456 8.84 30.24 5.21
CA LEU A 456 7.60 29.51 4.85
C LEU A 456 7.67 28.98 3.43
N TYR A 457 8.22 29.77 2.49
CA TYR A 457 8.48 29.31 1.12
C TYR A 457 9.47 28.14 1.14
N TYR A 458 10.62 28.31 1.81
CA TYR A 458 11.63 27.26 1.92
C TYR A 458 11.07 25.96 2.50
N LEU A 459 10.26 26.02 3.55
CA LEU A 459 9.61 24.84 4.12
C LEU A 459 8.56 24.24 3.18
N GLY A 460 7.86 25.05 2.39
CA GLY A 460 6.87 24.62 1.40
C GLY A 460 7.49 24.03 0.14
N ASP A 461 8.70 24.47 -0.24
CA ASP A 461 9.43 24.00 -1.42
C ASP A 461 10.45 22.88 -1.13
N MET A 462 10.72 22.60 0.15
CA MET A 462 11.65 21.54 0.55
C MET A 462 11.25 20.20 -0.07
N ASN A 463 12.21 19.49 -0.65
CA ASN A 463 12.02 18.15 -1.18
C ASN A 463 11.35 17.22 -0.16
N PHE A 464 10.31 16.50 -0.56
CA PHE A 464 9.49 15.67 0.34
C PHE A 464 10.26 14.53 1.01
N LEU A 465 11.29 14.00 0.34
CA LEU A 465 12.17 12.96 0.90
C LEU A 465 13.03 13.52 2.02
N THR A 466 13.60 14.69 1.81
CA THR A 466 14.43 15.39 2.81
C THR A 466 13.59 15.81 4.01
N PHE A 467 12.40 16.35 3.75
CA PHE A 467 11.44 16.68 4.81
C PHE A 467 11.07 15.44 5.64
N GLY A 468 10.69 14.33 4.99
CA GLY A 468 10.30 13.09 5.65
C GLY A 468 11.38 12.53 6.57
N ALA A 469 12.66 12.55 6.13
CA ALA A 469 13.79 12.08 6.93
C ALA A 469 14.01 12.93 8.19
N TRP A 470 14.03 14.26 8.06
CA TRP A 470 14.19 15.17 9.21
C TRP A 470 12.98 15.14 10.14
N PHE A 471 11.79 15.06 9.59
CA PHE A 471 10.56 14.96 10.35
C PHE A 471 10.51 13.68 11.21
N PHE A 472 10.96 12.56 10.67
CA PHE A 472 11.07 11.32 11.43
C PHE A 472 12.06 11.44 12.59
N LEU A 473 13.24 11.98 12.34
CA LEU A 473 14.23 12.21 13.39
C LEU A 473 13.64 13.12 14.50
N PHE A 474 12.94 14.18 14.10
CA PHE A 474 12.25 15.05 15.05
C PHE A 474 11.20 14.28 15.87
N CYS A 475 10.36 13.43 15.23
CA CYS A 475 9.38 12.60 15.93
C CYS A 475 10.02 11.65 16.95
N LEU A 476 11.15 11.02 16.59
CA LEU A 476 11.89 10.14 17.52
C LEU A 476 12.38 10.91 18.75
N ILE A 477 13.05 12.04 18.54
CA ILE A 477 13.59 12.88 19.62
C ILE A 477 12.45 13.41 20.50
N PHE A 478 11.41 13.97 19.87
CA PHE A 478 10.25 14.52 20.57
C PHE A 478 9.57 13.47 21.46
N MET A 479 9.32 12.27 20.92
CA MET A 479 8.69 11.18 21.66
C MET A 479 9.54 10.74 22.88
N VAL A 480 10.85 10.63 22.69
CA VAL A 480 11.78 10.25 23.76
C VAL A 480 11.79 11.34 24.85
N VAL A 481 11.95 12.60 24.46
CA VAL A 481 12.00 13.74 25.40
C VAL A 481 10.70 13.82 26.21
N VAL A 482 9.53 13.82 25.56
CA VAL A 482 8.24 13.88 26.27
C VAL A 482 8.07 12.67 27.19
N SER A 483 8.48 11.47 26.74
CA SER A 483 8.40 10.28 27.59
C SER A 483 9.33 10.33 28.80
N LEU A 484 10.53 10.91 28.67
CA LEU A 484 11.47 11.04 29.77
C LEU A 484 11.02 12.10 30.81
N LEU A 485 10.35 13.16 30.34
CA LEU A 485 9.80 14.23 31.19
C LEU A 485 8.49 13.85 31.90
N THR A 486 7.88 12.73 31.54
CA THR A 486 6.59 12.27 32.08
C THR A 486 6.72 10.91 32.77
N LYS A 487 5.66 10.49 33.52
CA LYS A 487 5.65 9.24 34.29
C LYS A 487 6.00 8.03 33.40
N SER A 488 6.89 7.15 33.88
CA SER A 488 7.21 5.89 33.22
C SER A 488 5.97 4.98 33.10
N PRO A 489 5.89 4.13 32.06
CA PRO A 489 4.80 3.16 31.94
C PRO A 489 4.88 2.13 33.07
N ASP A 490 3.73 1.58 33.45
CA ASP A 490 3.66 0.53 34.45
C ASP A 490 4.25 -0.77 33.86
N LYS A 491 5.03 -1.49 34.66
CA LYS A 491 5.74 -2.70 34.18
C LYS A 491 4.79 -3.78 33.66
N GLU A 492 3.64 -3.95 34.30
CA GLU A 492 2.61 -4.93 33.92
C GLU A 492 1.98 -4.61 32.56
N GLN A 493 1.77 -3.32 32.27
CA GLN A 493 1.20 -2.86 31.00
C GLN A 493 2.06 -3.19 29.79
N ILE A 494 3.39 -3.24 29.95
CA ILE A 494 4.32 -3.44 28.82
C ILE A 494 4.76 -4.90 28.62
N VAL A 495 4.33 -5.82 29.51
CA VAL A 495 4.69 -7.25 29.41
C VAL A 495 4.24 -7.81 28.06
N ASN A 496 5.16 -8.48 27.37
CA ASN A 496 4.98 -9.05 26.05
C ASN A 496 4.67 -8.05 24.91
N LEU A 497 4.66 -6.75 25.19
CA LEU A 497 4.42 -5.69 24.21
C LEU A 497 5.71 -4.93 23.80
N THR A 498 6.84 -5.21 24.45
CA THR A 498 8.17 -4.69 24.04
C THR A 498 9.18 -5.83 24.00
N PHE A 499 10.25 -5.68 23.20
CA PHE A 499 11.30 -6.71 23.09
C PHE A 499 11.94 -7.04 24.45
N GLY A 500 12.16 -6.04 25.29
CA GLY A 500 12.77 -6.22 26.61
C GLY A 500 11.86 -6.85 27.67
N THR A 501 10.61 -7.16 27.36
CA THR A 501 9.62 -7.68 28.31
C THR A 501 8.96 -8.99 27.85
N ILE A 502 9.46 -9.60 26.78
CA ILE A 502 8.93 -10.87 26.25
C ILE A 502 9.27 -12.01 27.22
N THR A 503 8.26 -12.75 27.64
CA THR A 503 8.41 -13.94 28.50
C THR A 503 9.07 -15.11 27.75
N GLU A 504 9.73 -16.01 28.47
CA GLU A 504 10.38 -17.19 27.85
C GLU A 504 9.36 -18.11 27.17
N GLU A 505 8.16 -18.22 27.68
CA GLU A 505 7.07 -18.97 27.04
C GLU A 505 6.76 -18.41 25.65
N GLU A 506 6.61 -17.10 25.51
CA GLU A 506 6.31 -16.45 24.24
C GLU A 506 7.50 -16.47 23.27
N LYS A 507 8.75 -16.43 23.78
CA LYS A 507 9.93 -16.66 22.93
C LYS A 507 9.94 -18.07 22.34
N ASN A 508 9.61 -19.08 23.15
CA ASN A 508 9.56 -20.48 22.70
C ASN A 508 8.42 -20.70 21.70
N LYS A 509 7.22 -20.15 21.93
CA LYS A 509 6.12 -20.18 20.95
C LYS A 509 6.55 -19.57 19.62
N ASN A 510 7.22 -18.42 19.65
CA ASN A 510 7.73 -17.76 18.46
C ASN A 510 8.78 -18.62 17.74
N LYS A 511 9.73 -19.23 18.47
CA LYS A 511 10.78 -20.10 17.91
C LYS A 511 10.19 -21.33 17.22
N ASN A 512 9.10 -21.89 17.75
CA ASN A 512 8.41 -23.04 17.17
C ASN A 512 7.52 -22.70 15.97
N SER A 513 7.36 -21.43 15.63
CA SER A 513 6.49 -20.97 14.55
C SER A 513 7.20 -20.84 13.18
N TYR A 514 8.48 -21.19 13.07
CA TYR A 514 9.23 -21.16 11.82
C TYR A 514 10.26 -22.30 11.76
N ASN A 515 10.76 -22.56 10.56
CA ASN A 515 11.80 -23.55 10.31
C ASN A 515 12.94 -22.97 9.45
N TRP A 516 13.95 -23.80 9.15
CA TRP A 516 15.11 -23.40 8.36
C TRP A 516 14.74 -22.95 6.93
N ILE A 517 13.68 -23.53 6.32
CA ILE A 517 13.19 -23.12 4.98
C ILE A 517 12.70 -21.67 5.01
N ASP A 518 11.92 -21.31 6.04
CA ASP A 518 11.38 -19.96 6.20
C ASP A 518 12.53 -18.93 6.30
N ILE A 519 13.64 -19.28 6.98
CA ILE A 519 14.84 -18.45 7.10
C ILE A 519 15.57 -18.35 5.76
N THR A 520 15.81 -19.48 5.09
CA THR A 520 16.55 -19.53 3.83
C THR A 520 15.85 -18.72 2.73
N VAL A 521 14.53 -18.87 2.60
CA VAL A 521 13.74 -18.09 1.64
C VAL A 521 13.80 -16.60 1.97
N SER A 522 13.74 -16.22 3.25
CA SER A 522 13.87 -14.82 3.65
C SER A 522 15.23 -14.23 3.29
N ILE A 523 16.33 -14.97 3.53
CA ILE A 523 17.70 -14.55 3.13
C ILE A 523 17.80 -14.42 1.62
N PHE A 524 17.23 -15.36 0.87
CA PHE A 524 17.22 -15.32 -0.60
C PHE A 524 16.48 -14.09 -1.13
N ILE A 525 15.33 -13.71 -0.53
CA ILE A 525 14.61 -12.48 -0.89
C ILE A 525 15.48 -11.25 -0.65
N VAL A 526 16.16 -11.16 0.51
CA VAL A 526 17.07 -10.04 0.81
C VAL A 526 18.23 -9.99 -0.20
N PHE A 527 18.78 -11.14 -0.58
CA PHE A 527 19.81 -11.22 -1.61
C PHE A 527 19.31 -10.67 -2.95
N ILE A 528 18.09 -11.00 -3.39
CA ILE A 528 17.50 -10.44 -4.62
C ILE A 528 17.34 -8.93 -4.50
N VAL A 529 16.88 -8.41 -3.37
CA VAL A 529 16.76 -6.96 -3.14
C VAL A 529 18.10 -6.26 -3.34
N ILE A 530 19.15 -6.78 -2.70
CA ILE A 530 20.51 -6.23 -2.84
C ILE A 530 20.98 -6.33 -4.30
N SER A 531 20.70 -7.43 -4.98
CA SER A 531 21.07 -7.61 -6.39
C SER A 531 20.38 -6.58 -7.30
N ILE A 532 19.09 -6.28 -7.07
CA ILE A 532 18.37 -5.22 -7.79
C ILE A 532 19.00 -3.84 -7.51
N MET A 533 19.31 -3.54 -6.24
CA MET A 533 19.96 -2.29 -5.85
C MET A 533 21.33 -2.09 -6.50
N VAL A 534 22.09 -3.17 -6.67
CA VAL A 534 23.39 -3.14 -7.33
C VAL A 534 23.23 -3.06 -8.85
N PHE A 535 22.22 -3.73 -9.42
CA PHE A 535 21.98 -3.73 -10.87
C PHE A 535 21.62 -2.34 -11.40
N PHE A 536 20.74 -1.62 -10.70
CA PHE A 536 20.33 -0.26 -11.09
C PHE A 536 21.28 0.82 -10.57
N ASN A 537 22.56 0.77 -10.97
CA ASN A 537 23.60 1.71 -10.56
C ASN A 537 24.08 2.65 -11.67
N GLY A 538 23.49 2.59 -12.86
CA GLY A 538 23.86 3.45 -13.99
C GLY A 538 25.14 3.07 -14.71
N LYS A 539 25.60 1.83 -14.58
CA LYS A 539 26.80 1.30 -15.23
C LYS A 539 26.47 0.26 -16.27
#